data_3ce65af7b5af61e249abb7c0f7017194
#
_entry.id   3ce65af7b5af61e249abb7c0f7017194
#
_cell.length_a   1.000
_cell.length_b   1.000
_cell.length_c   1.000
_cell.angle_alpha   90.00
_cell.angle_beta   90.00
_cell.angle_gamma   90.00
#
_symmetry.space_group_name_H-M   'P 1'
#
loop_
_entity.id
_entity.type
_entity.pdbx_description
1 polymer ?
#
loop_
_entity_poly.entity_id
_entity_poly.type
_entity_poly.pdbx_seq_one_letter_code
_entity_poly.pdbx_strand_id
1 'polypeptide(L)'
;MRAPSSPPLLLICWAIAMFFGTGAASGQTSTSDAAPPVAESDVAECARRETIAASIAKLDSARTAGTSSEQLLSQLAEIEKRMLELRPATGQTCPDHLSILRLAERFDPIRQELVHERRRQEIGRKAWPEHVKLAVLGNRVELGMTRDQVTAAWGEPRNIDVTPTTRQEQWVYFGPTYLYFTDGALTMIARTRRPRD
;
A
#
# COMPACT_ATOMS: atom_id res chain seq x y z
N MET A 1 19.11 -9.42 8.39
CA MET A 1 18.49 -8.11 8.62
C MET A 1 17.15 -8.10 7.92
N ARG A 2 16.05 -8.15 8.68
CA ARG A 2 14.69 -8.19 8.14
C ARG A 2 14.27 -6.78 7.71
N ALA A 3 13.92 -6.58 6.45
CA ALA A 3 13.22 -5.39 5.99
C ALA A 3 11.76 -5.44 6.49
N PRO A 4 11.20 -4.35 7.02
CA PRO A 4 9.78 -4.32 7.40
C PRO A 4 8.92 -4.32 6.13
N SER A 5 8.11 -5.36 5.96
CA SER A 5 7.04 -5.40 4.98
C SER A 5 5.94 -4.43 5.42
N SER A 6 5.77 -3.33 4.70
CA SER A 6 4.64 -2.42 4.91
C SER A 6 3.33 -3.12 4.55
N PRO A 7 2.32 -3.13 5.43
CA PRO A 7 1.01 -3.67 5.10
C PRO A 7 0.31 -2.76 4.08
N PRO A 8 -0.46 -3.31 3.14
CA PRO A 8 -1.25 -2.49 2.21
C PRO A 8 -2.36 -1.77 2.99
N LEU A 9 -2.51 -0.47 2.75
CA LEU A 9 -3.54 0.43 3.32
C LEU A 9 -5.01 0.00 3.07
N LEU A 10 -5.24 -1.07 2.29
CA LEU A 10 -6.57 -1.61 1.98
C LEU A 10 -7.33 -2.21 3.18
N LEU A 11 -6.71 -2.38 4.35
CA LEU A 11 -7.37 -2.96 5.53
C LEU A 11 -8.05 -1.93 6.44
N ILE A 12 -7.92 -0.63 6.18
CA ILE A 12 -8.48 0.42 7.06
C ILE A 12 -9.97 0.68 6.77
N CYS A 13 -10.50 0.31 5.61
CA CYS A 13 -11.90 0.59 5.24
C CYS A 13 -12.94 -0.39 5.83
N TRP A 14 -12.58 -1.49 6.50
CA TRP A 14 -13.54 -2.53 6.91
C TRP A 14 -13.93 -2.55 8.39
N ALA A 15 -13.44 -1.62 9.22
CA ALA A 15 -13.70 -1.63 10.67
C ALA A 15 -14.78 -0.65 11.15
N ILE A 16 -15.51 0.06 10.28
CA ILE A 16 -16.47 1.12 10.70
C ILE A 16 -17.95 0.71 10.58
N ALA A 17 -18.27 -0.50 10.23
CA ALA A 17 -19.67 -0.95 10.15
C ALA A 17 -20.01 -1.95 11.23
N MET A 18 -20.27 -1.54 12.47
CA MET A 18 -21.14 -2.22 13.47
C MET A 18 -21.11 -1.47 14.82
N PHE A 19 -21.95 -0.45 14.96
CA PHE A 19 -22.55 -0.08 16.24
C PHE A 19 -23.76 0.82 15.99
N PHE A 20 -24.91 0.20 15.65
CA PHE A 20 -26.21 0.84 15.81
C PHE A 20 -26.90 0.23 17.02
N GLY A 21 -26.85 0.93 18.13
CA GLY A 21 -27.68 0.70 19.30
C GLY A 21 -28.95 1.54 19.23
N THR A 22 -30.10 0.88 19.20
CA THR A 22 -31.43 1.46 19.30
C THR A 22 -31.71 1.96 20.71
N GLY A 23 -32.04 3.22 20.87
CA GLY A 23 -32.55 3.83 22.12
C GLY A 23 -33.67 4.80 21.83
N ALA A 24 -34.87 4.48 22.36
CA ALA A 24 -36.14 5.13 22.09
C ALA A 24 -36.31 6.50 22.76
N ALA A 25 -37.22 7.26 22.18
CA ALA A 25 -37.69 8.60 22.40
C ALA A 25 -38.02 9.04 23.83
N SER A 26 -37.80 10.32 24.11
CA SER A 26 -38.74 11.17 24.87
C SER A 26 -38.46 12.63 24.50
N GLY A 27 -39.50 13.34 24.07
CA GLY A 27 -39.43 14.70 23.56
C GLY A 27 -39.19 15.75 24.64
N GLN A 28 -38.58 16.87 24.19
CA GLN A 28 -38.77 18.18 24.79
C GLN A 28 -38.37 19.27 23.78
N THR A 29 -39.31 20.19 23.61
CA THR A 29 -39.39 21.52 23.05
C THR A 29 -38.11 22.29 22.74
N SER A 30 -38.10 22.81 21.52
CA SER A 30 -37.45 24.00 20.96
C SER A 30 -36.67 24.91 21.90
N THR A 31 -35.36 25.01 21.63
CA THR A 31 -34.62 26.28 21.78
C THR A 31 -33.44 26.29 20.79
N SER A 32 -33.39 27.34 19.99
CA SER A 32 -32.21 27.94 19.35
C SER A 32 -31.31 27.02 18.54
N ASP A 33 -31.35 27.21 17.23
CA ASP A 33 -30.37 26.75 16.22
C ASP A 33 -28.98 27.36 16.45
N ALA A 34 -28.37 27.10 17.59
CA ALA A 34 -26.93 27.28 17.77
C ALA A 34 -26.27 25.93 17.52
N ALA A 35 -25.51 25.82 16.45
CA ALA A 35 -24.65 24.68 16.21
C ALA A 35 -23.86 24.36 17.50
N PRO A 36 -23.74 23.09 17.92
CA PRO A 36 -23.01 22.73 19.12
C PRO A 36 -21.58 23.30 19.02
N PRO A 37 -21.01 23.80 20.14
CA PRO A 37 -19.66 24.34 20.13
C PRO A 37 -18.70 23.26 19.62
N VAL A 38 -17.97 23.60 18.56
CA VAL A 38 -16.94 22.75 17.95
C VAL A 38 -15.94 22.39 19.05
N ALA A 39 -15.79 21.10 19.36
CA ALA A 39 -14.84 20.69 20.38
C ALA A 39 -13.43 21.14 19.97
N GLU A 40 -12.66 21.67 20.92
CA GLU A 40 -11.28 22.16 20.69
C GLU A 40 -10.39 21.09 20.01
N SER A 41 -10.65 19.81 20.29
CA SER A 41 -10.03 18.65 19.65
C SER A 41 -10.30 18.56 18.14
N ASP A 42 -11.48 18.97 17.68
CA ASP A 42 -11.88 18.88 16.27
C ASP A 42 -11.22 20.02 15.45
N VAL A 43 -11.06 21.19 16.02
CA VAL A 43 -10.32 22.31 15.39
C VAL A 43 -8.84 21.91 15.20
N ALA A 44 -8.22 21.31 16.22
CA ALA A 44 -6.85 20.84 16.14
C ALA A 44 -6.70 19.72 15.09
N GLU A 45 -7.67 18.84 14.95
CA GLU A 45 -7.67 17.79 13.95
C GLU A 45 -7.80 18.35 12.52
N CYS A 46 -8.66 19.33 12.30
CA CYS A 46 -8.76 20.01 11.00
C CYS A 46 -7.45 20.70 10.62
N ALA A 47 -6.78 21.38 11.56
CA ALA A 47 -5.48 22.01 11.33
C ALA A 47 -4.39 20.98 10.96
N ARG A 48 -4.38 19.79 11.58
CA ARG A 48 -3.47 18.69 11.17
C ARG A 48 -3.73 18.24 9.74
N ARG A 49 -4.99 18.05 9.35
CA ARG A 49 -5.39 17.66 7.99
C ARG A 49 -4.99 18.70 6.95
N GLU A 50 -5.15 19.98 7.28
CA GLU A 50 -4.71 21.08 6.43
C GLU A 50 -3.19 21.06 6.21
N THR A 51 -2.41 20.81 7.29
CA THR A 51 -0.96 20.64 7.20
C THR A 51 -0.56 19.47 6.31
N ILE A 52 -1.29 18.35 6.38
CA ILE A 52 -1.08 17.18 5.52
C ILE A 52 -1.42 17.51 4.07
N ALA A 53 -2.55 18.20 3.82
CA ALA A 53 -2.95 18.63 2.48
C ALA A 53 -1.88 19.53 1.82
N ALA A 54 -1.32 20.49 2.59
CA ALA A 54 -0.22 21.33 2.16
C ALA A 54 1.05 20.53 1.87
N SER A 55 1.35 19.52 2.70
CA SER A 55 2.51 18.64 2.49
C SER A 55 2.37 17.79 1.23
N ILE A 56 1.17 17.26 0.93
CA ILE A 56 0.87 16.54 -0.32
C ILE A 56 1.06 17.45 -1.54
N ALA A 57 0.56 18.68 -1.49
CA ALA A 57 0.72 19.66 -2.58
C ALA A 57 2.19 20.02 -2.80
N LYS A 58 2.97 20.16 -1.73
CA LYS A 58 4.42 20.42 -1.80
C LYS A 58 5.16 19.23 -2.41
N LEU A 59 4.81 17.99 -2.03
CA LEU A 59 5.39 16.77 -2.59
C LEU A 59 5.13 16.69 -4.11
N ASP A 60 3.92 16.97 -4.56
CA ASP A 60 3.57 16.96 -5.98
C ASP A 60 4.33 18.04 -6.76
N SER A 61 4.45 19.24 -6.21
CA SER A 61 5.24 20.32 -6.79
C SER A 61 6.74 19.97 -6.88
N ALA A 62 7.29 19.36 -5.83
CA ALA A 62 8.68 18.92 -5.82
C ALA A 62 8.94 17.81 -6.85
N ARG A 63 7.99 16.90 -7.04
CA ARG A 63 8.02 15.86 -8.07
C ARG A 63 8.09 16.45 -9.48
N THR A 64 7.24 17.41 -9.76
CA THR A 64 7.21 18.09 -11.07
C THR A 64 8.44 18.96 -11.32
N ALA A 65 9.08 19.47 -10.27
CA ALA A 65 10.31 20.25 -10.34
C ALA A 65 11.58 19.40 -10.52
N GLY A 66 11.47 18.05 -10.58
CA GLY A 66 12.60 17.16 -10.78
C GLY A 66 13.45 16.90 -9.54
N THR A 67 12.89 17.03 -8.34
CA THR A 67 13.56 16.64 -7.10
C THR A 67 13.93 15.15 -7.12
N SER A 68 15.07 14.79 -6.51
CA SER A 68 15.53 13.39 -6.49
C SER A 68 14.50 12.45 -5.86
N SER A 69 14.38 11.24 -6.42
CA SER A 69 13.42 10.23 -5.95
C SER A 69 13.63 9.84 -4.48
N GLU A 70 14.87 9.88 -3.99
CA GLU A 70 15.20 9.58 -2.59
C GLU A 70 14.62 10.62 -1.63
N GLN A 71 14.76 11.90 -1.97
CA GLN A 71 14.18 12.99 -1.18
C GLN A 71 12.65 12.96 -1.21
N LEU A 72 12.05 12.67 -2.36
CA LEU A 72 10.60 12.53 -2.49
C LEU A 72 10.07 11.35 -1.67
N LEU A 73 10.77 10.21 -1.67
CA LEU A 73 10.38 9.04 -0.87
C LEU A 73 10.49 9.30 0.64
N SER A 74 11.46 10.08 1.10
CA SER A 74 11.56 10.47 2.51
C SER A 74 10.40 11.38 2.94
N GLN A 75 10.01 12.35 2.10
CA GLN A 75 8.85 13.20 2.34
C GLN A 75 7.55 12.40 2.32
N LEU A 76 7.42 11.46 1.39
CA LEU A 76 6.29 10.55 1.29
C LEU A 76 6.11 9.74 2.58
N ALA A 77 7.18 9.14 3.11
CA ALA A 77 7.13 8.37 4.35
C ALA A 77 6.66 9.20 5.55
N GLU A 78 7.07 10.46 5.63
CA GLU A 78 6.64 11.37 6.69
C GLU A 78 5.14 11.73 6.56
N ILE A 79 4.64 11.93 5.33
CA ILE A 79 3.21 12.16 5.09
C ILE A 79 2.40 10.91 5.45
N GLU A 80 2.84 9.71 5.04
CA GLU A 80 2.18 8.43 5.40
C GLU A 80 2.05 8.28 6.91
N LYS A 81 3.14 8.52 7.64
CA LYS A 81 3.13 8.46 9.10
C LYS A 81 2.07 9.39 9.70
N ARG A 82 2.02 10.64 9.26
CA ARG A 82 1.05 11.62 9.75
C ARG A 82 -0.39 11.24 9.37
N MET A 83 -0.61 10.68 8.20
CA MET A 83 -1.93 10.20 7.79
C MET A 83 -2.44 9.06 8.67
N LEU A 84 -1.55 8.15 9.12
CA LEU A 84 -1.91 7.06 10.04
C LEU A 84 -2.29 7.56 11.45
N GLU A 85 -1.84 8.74 11.83
CA GLU A 85 -2.15 9.37 13.12
C GLU A 85 -3.49 10.14 13.11
N LEU A 86 -4.12 10.33 11.92
CA LEU A 86 -5.39 11.02 11.80
C LEU A 86 -6.52 10.21 12.46
N ARG A 87 -7.36 10.89 13.22
CA ARG A 87 -8.57 10.32 13.82
C ARG A 87 -9.78 10.53 12.91
N PRO A 88 -10.74 9.58 12.89
CA PRO A 88 -12.02 9.84 12.27
C PRO A 88 -12.65 11.06 12.94
N ALA A 89 -13.09 12.04 12.16
CA ALA A 89 -13.83 13.19 12.72
C ALA A 89 -15.17 12.69 13.27
N THR A 90 -15.45 13.01 14.51
CA THR A 90 -16.71 12.62 15.20
C THR A 90 -17.87 13.58 14.90
N GLY A 91 -17.61 14.65 14.14
CA GLY A 91 -18.59 15.64 13.70
C GLY A 91 -18.22 16.24 12.33
N GLN A 92 -19.15 17.01 11.75
CA GLN A 92 -19.01 17.70 10.45
C GLN A 92 -18.15 18.98 10.54
N THR A 93 -17.01 18.93 11.20
CA THR A 93 -16.22 20.10 11.57
C THR A 93 -15.14 20.47 10.57
N CYS A 94 -14.63 19.50 9.80
CA CYS A 94 -13.64 19.77 8.77
C CYS A 94 -14.29 19.90 7.38
N PRO A 95 -13.82 20.83 6.53
CA PRO A 95 -14.22 20.90 5.13
C PRO A 95 -14.03 19.55 4.42
N ASP A 96 -14.92 19.21 3.49
CA ASP A 96 -14.91 17.91 2.79
C ASP A 96 -13.57 17.62 2.09
N HIS A 97 -12.93 18.64 1.51
CA HIS A 97 -11.61 18.49 0.87
C HIS A 97 -10.47 18.09 1.82
N LEU A 98 -10.68 18.20 3.13
CA LEU A 98 -9.79 17.75 4.20
C LEU A 98 -10.22 16.39 4.79
N SER A 99 -11.24 15.74 4.23
CA SER A 99 -11.58 14.38 4.67
C SER A 99 -10.41 13.43 4.41
N ILE A 100 -10.27 12.40 5.26
CA ILE A 100 -9.20 11.41 5.11
C ILE A 100 -9.26 10.76 3.73
N LEU A 101 -10.46 10.51 3.21
CA LEU A 101 -10.67 9.93 1.88
C LEU A 101 -10.12 10.85 0.77
N ARG A 102 -10.44 12.16 0.82
CA ARG A 102 -9.94 13.11 -0.18
C ARG A 102 -8.43 13.31 -0.10
N LEU A 103 -7.86 13.27 1.09
CA LEU A 103 -6.40 13.31 1.26
C LEU A 103 -5.75 12.08 0.66
N ALA A 104 -6.32 10.89 0.90
CA ALA A 104 -5.84 9.64 0.33
C ALA A 104 -5.96 9.63 -1.20
N GLU A 105 -7.08 10.04 -1.77
CA GLU A 105 -7.29 10.16 -3.22
C GLU A 105 -6.24 11.04 -3.92
N ARG A 106 -5.76 12.08 -3.25
CA ARG A 106 -4.70 12.96 -3.78
C ARG A 106 -3.31 12.37 -3.59
N PHE A 107 -3.09 11.67 -2.51
CA PHE A 107 -1.79 11.13 -2.11
C PHE A 107 -1.43 9.82 -2.83
N ASP A 108 -2.38 8.90 -2.96
CA ASP A 108 -2.14 7.56 -3.49
C ASP A 108 -1.54 7.52 -4.90
N PRO A 109 -1.96 8.36 -5.87
CA PRO A 109 -1.35 8.37 -7.19
C PRO A 109 0.14 8.75 -7.14
N ILE A 110 0.48 9.76 -6.32
CA ILE A 110 1.86 10.23 -6.16
C ILE A 110 2.71 9.12 -5.52
N ARG A 111 2.17 8.49 -4.48
CA ARG A 111 2.81 7.37 -3.80
C ARG A 111 3.10 6.21 -4.76
N GLN A 112 2.10 5.80 -5.54
CA GLN A 112 2.25 4.70 -6.49
C GLN A 112 3.33 5.01 -7.53
N GLU A 113 3.34 6.21 -8.10
CA GLU A 113 4.33 6.62 -9.09
C GLU A 113 5.75 6.58 -8.51
N LEU A 114 5.97 7.14 -7.32
CA LEU A 114 7.28 7.16 -6.67
C LEU A 114 7.77 5.75 -6.29
N VAL A 115 6.88 4.87 -5.83
CA VAL A 115 7.20 3.47 -5.53
C VAL A 115 7.57 2.72 -6.81
N HIS A 116 6.84 2.95 -7.92
CA HIS A 116 7.17 2.35 -9.20
C HIS A 116 8.50 2.85 -9.75
N GLU A 117 8.79 4.15 -9.63
CA GLU A 117 10.06 4.72 -10.07
C GLU A 117 11.23 4.16 -9.26
N ARG A 118 11.11 4.09 -7.96
CA ARG A 118 12.11 3.44 -7.09
C ARG A 118 12.37 2.00 -7.53
N ARG A 119 11.31 1.23 -7.76
CA ARG A 119 11.43 -0.16 -8.22
C ARG A 119 12.15 -0.25 -9.57
N ARG A 120 11.83 0.63 -10.53
CA ARG A 120 12.55 0.69 -11.83
C ARG A 120 14.04 0.94 -11.62
N GLN A 121 14.42 1.87 -10.76
CA GLN A 121 15.81 2.19 -10.47
C GLN A 121 16.53 1.01 -9.76
N GLU A 122 15.90 0.36 -8.79
CA GLU A 122 16.45 -0.81 -8.10
C GLU A 122 16.70 -1.97 -9.07
N ILE A 123 15.72 -2.29 -9.91
CA ILE A 123 15.84 -3.36 -10.91
C ILE A 123 16.85 -2.97 -11.99
N GLY A 124 16.87 -1.71 -12.42
CA GLY A 124 17.82 -1.20 -13.40
C GLY A 124 19.29 -1.39 -12.99
N ARG A 125 19.59 -1.24 -11.69
CA ARG A 125 20.95 -1.44 -11.12
C ARG A 125 21.40 -2.91 -11.04
N LYS A 126 20.46 -3.88 -11.16
CA LYS A 126 20.82 -5.30 -11.12
C LYS A 126 21.57 -5.71 -12.38
N ALA A 127 22.60 -6.55 -12.20
CA ALA A 127 23.37 -7.16 -13.32
C ALA A 127 22.58 -8.30 -13.97
N TRP A 128 21.29 -8.10 -14.28
CA TRP A 128 20.43 -9.07 -14.93
C TRP A 128 20.26 -8.76 -16.41
N PRO A 129 20.03 -9.79 -17.26
CA PRO A 129 19.68 -9.57 -18.66
C PRO A 129 18.44 -8.67 -18.80
N GLU A 130 18.39 -7.85 -19.84
CA GLU A 130 17.34 -6.84 -20.01
C GLU A 130 15.93 -7.46 -20.08
N HIS A 131 15.77 -8.60 -20.77
CA HIS A 131 14.48 -9.31 -20.83
C HIS A 131 14.00 -9.76 -19.43
N VAL A 132 14.92 -10.15 -18.55
CA VAL A 132 14.60 -10.51 -17.15
C VAL A 132 14.16 -9.28 -16.38
N LYS A 133 14.85 -8.14 -16.52
CA LYS A 133 14.44 -6.88 -15.88
C LYS A 133 13.03 -6.47 -16.30
N LEU A 134 12.74 -6.53 -17.59
CA LEU A 134 11.41 -6.23 -18.13
C LEU A 134 10.34 -7.20 -17.64
N ALA A 135 10.64 -8.49 -17.52
CA ALA A 135 9.72 -9.47 -16.95
C ALA A 135 9.43 -9.18 -15.48
N VAL A 136 10.47 -8.91 -14.67
CA VAL A 136 10.35 -8.57 -13.24
C VAL A 136 9.54 -7.29 -13.04
N LEU A 137 9.80 -6.23 -13.81
CA LEU A 137 9.04 -4.98 -13.75
C LEU A 137 7.58 -5.18 -14.16
N GLY A 138 7.32 -6.11 -15.08
CA GLY A 138 5.97 -6.51 -15.50
C GLY A 138 5.30 -7.55 -14.59
N ASN A 139 5.86 -7.85 -13.42
CA ASN A 139 5.41 -8.91 -12.49
C ASN A 139 5.23 -10.27 -13.19
N ARG A 140 6.11 -10.60 -14.11
CA ARG A 140 6.12 -11.86 -14.84
C ARG A 140 7.30 -12.70 -14.42
N VAL A 141 7.07 -14.02 -14.35
CA VAL A 141 8.08 -15.01 -14.05
C VAL A 141 8.23 -15.90 -15.28
N GLU A 142 9.48 -16.15 -15.66
CA GLU A 142 9.86 -16.92 -16.86
C GLU A 142 10.80 -18.06 -16.48
N LEU A 143 10.79 -19.14 -17.26
CA LEU A 143 11.70 -20.27 -17.04
C LEU A 143 13.16 -19.81 -17.16
N GLY A 144 14.03 -20.38 -16.36
CA GLY A 144 15.44 -20.00 -16.26
C GLY A 144 15.74 -18.87 -15.28
N MET A 145 14.71 -18.18 -14.74
CA MET A 145 14.92 -17.19 -13.69
C MET A 145 15.49 -17.79 -12.42
N THR A 146 16.36 -17.05 -11.76
CA THR A 146 16.87 -17.40 -10.42
C THR A 146 15.84 -17.13 -9.33
N ARG A 147 16.07 -17.66 -8.13
CA ARG A 147 15.24 -17.38 -6.94
C ARG A 147 15.08 -15.88 -6.69
N ASP A 148 16.20 -15.14 -6.70
CA ASP A 148 16.18 -13.68 -6.48
C ASP A 148 15.35 -12.93 -7.52
N GLN A 149 15.39 -13.36 -8.78
CA GLN A 149 14.60 -12.77 -9.86
C GLN A 149 13.11 -13.05 -9.69
N VAL A 150 12.77 -14.28 -9.29
CA VAL A 150 11.38 -14.65 -9.01
C VAL A 150 10.84 -13.90 -7.78
N THR A 151 11.62 -13.83 -6.70
CA THR A 151 11.25 -13.05 -5.51
C THR A 151 11.11 -11.56 -5.84
N ALA A 152 11.98 -11.01 -6.68
CA ALA A 152 11.85 -9.63 -7.13
C ALA A 152 10.58 -9.39 -7.97
N ALA A 153 10.12 -10.41 -8.73
CA ALA A 153 8.91 -10.32 -9.55
C ALA A 153 7.61 -10.49 -8.73
N TRP A 154 7.54 -11.52 -7.89
CA TRP A 154 6.30 -11.94 -7.21
C TRP A 154 6.31 -11.79 -5.69
N GLY A 155 7.45 -11.38 -5.09
CA GLY A 155 7.66 -11.36 -3.65
C GLY A 155 8.01 -12.75 -3.10
N GLU A 156 8.01 -12.85 -1.77
CA GLU A 156 8.30 -14.10 -1.07
C GLU A 156 7.17 -15.13 -1.27
N PRO A 157 7.51 -16.43 -1.49
CA PRO A 157 6.52 -17.49 -1.55
C PRO A 157 5.88 -17.73 -0.16
N ARG A 158 4.70 -18.33 -0.15
CA ARG A 158 4.01 -18.72 1.11
C ARG A 158 4.70 -19.89 1.80
N ASN A 159 5.22 -20.81 1.02
CA ASN A 159 5.92 -22.01 1.50
C ASN A 159 7.03 -22.38 0.51
N ILE A 160 8.09 -22.95 1.04
CA ILE A 160 9.20 -23.52 0.29
C ILE A 160 9.42 -24.95 0.79
N ASP A 161 9.23 -25.91 -0.09
CA ASP A 161 9.53 -27.32 0.16
C ASP A 161 10.83 -27.70 -0.57
N VAL A 162 11.83 -28.16 0.16
CA VAL A 162 13.14 -28.51 -0.37
C VAL A 162 13.31 -30.03 -0.35
N THR A 163 13.68 -30.62 -1.48
CA THR A 163 14.06 -32.02 -1.58
C THR A 163 15.59 -32.12 -1.67
N PRO A 164 16.30 -32.44 -0.58
CA PRO A 164 17.76 -32.35 -0.51
C PRO A 164 18.47 -33.28 -1.51
N THR A 165 17.89 -34.47 -1.77
CA THR A 165 18.46 -35.50 -2.65
C THR A 165 18.48 -35.10 -4.13
N THR A 166 17.52 -34.27 -4.58
CA THR A 166 17.37 -33.90 -5.99
C THR A 166 17.76 -32.43 -6.26
N ARG A 167 18.17 -31.67 -5.23
CA ARG A 167 18.40 -30.22 -5.31
C ARG A 167 17.23 -29.47 -5.92
N GLN A 168 16.02 -29.97 -5.70
CA GLN A 168 14.79 -29.35 -6.16
C GLN A 168 14.13 -28.62 -5.03
N GLU A 169 13.55 -27.46 -5.36
CA GLU A 169 12.73 -26.66 -4.47
C GLU A 169 11.37 -26.43 -5.13
N GLN A 170 10.32 -26.61 -4.36
CA GLN A 170 8.97 -26.24 -4.74
C GLN A 170 8.55 -25.00 -3.96
N TRP A 171 8.30 -23.93 -4.65
CA TRP A 171 7.79 -22.69 -4.10
C TRP A 171 6.30 -22.58 -4.32
N VAL A 172 5.55 -22.29 -3.26
CA VAL A 172 4.09 -22.20 -3.28
C VAL A 172 3.66 -20.75 -3.18
N TYR A 173 2.94 -20.29 -4.19
CA TYR A 173 2.34 -18.95 -4.23
C TYR A 173 0.82 -18.99 -4.06
N PHE A 174 0.18 -17.82 -3.94
CA PHE A 174 -1.27 -17.71 -3.88
C PHE A 174 -1.94 -18.20 -5.17
N GLY A 175 -3.15 -18.82 -5.03
CA GLY A 175 -3.94 -19.34 -6.14
C GLY A 175 -3.26 -20.50 -6.84
N PRO A 176 -3.27 -21.67 -6.27
CA PRO A 176 -2.40 -22.83 -6.36
C PRO A 176 -1.41 -22.77 -7.55
N THR A 177 -0.45 -21.88 -7.43
CA THR A 177 0.67 -21.75 -8.36
C THR A 177 1.92 -22.31 -7.68
N TYR A 178 2.56 -23.27 -8.32
CA TYR A 178 3.77 -23.94 -7.86
C TYR A 178 4.90 -23.64 -8.83
N LEU A 179 6.04 -23.23 -8.31
CA LEU A 179 7.27 -23.00 -9.05
C LEU A 179 8.28 -24.07 -8.62
N TYR A 180 8.92 -24.72 -9.58
CA TYR A 180 9.94 -25.73 -9.29
C TYR A 180 11.29 -25.21 -9.76
N PHE A 181 12.24 -25.20 -8.84
CA PHE A 181 13.63 -24.84 -9.12
C PHE A 181 14.51 -26.10 -9.09
N THR A 182 15.43 -26.17 -10.02
CA THR A 182 16.49 -27.18 -10.04
C THR A 182 17.82 -26.44 -10.17
N ASP A 183 18.76 -26.73 -9.28
CA ASP A 183 20.07 -26.05 -9.21
C ASP A 183 19.98 -24.52 -9.21
N GLY A 184 18.93 -23.97 -8.57
CA GLY A 184 18.72 -22.55 -8.42
C GLY A 184 18.05 -21.81 -9.59
N ALA A 185 17.72 -22.51 -10.67
CA ALA A 185 17.01 -21.99 -11.81
C ALA A 185 15.56 -22.50 -11.85
N LEU A 186 14.63 -21.67 -12.23
CA LEU A 186 13.22 -22.02 -12.42
C LEU A 186 13.05 -22.93 -13.64
N THR A 187 12.61 -24.16 -13.42
CA THR A 187 12.47 -25.18 -14.46
C THR A 187 11.02 -25.48 -14.83
N MET A 188 10.06 -25.22 -13.91
CA MET A 188 8.66 -25.50 -14.20
C MET A 188 7.73 -24.53 -13.43
N ILE A 189 6.64 -24.16 -14.07
CA ILE A 189 5.52 -23.40 -13.50
C ILE A 189 4.27 -24.25 -13.63
N ALA A 190 3.71 -24.70 -12.50
CA ALA A 190 2.46 -25.47 -12.46
C ALA A 190 1.34 -24.61 -11.85
N ARG A 191 0.18 -24.58 -12.53
CA ARG A 191 -1.04 -23.93 -12.03
C ARG A 191 -2.16 -24.96 -12.00
N THR A 192 -2.71 -25.24 -10.82
CA THR A 192 -3.91 -26.06 -10.74
C THR A 192 -5.13 -25.20 -11.12
N ARG A 193 -5.86 -25.62 -12.16
CA ARG A 193 -7.18 -25.03 -12.45
C ARG A 193 -8.12 -25.39 -11.31
N ARG A 194 -8.77 -24.39 -10.70
CA ARG A 194 -9.97 -24.68 -9.90
C ARG A 194 -10.98 -25.37 -10.83
N PRO A 195 -11.57 -26.52 -10.41
CA PRO A 195 -12.76 -27.03 -11.09
C PRO A 195 -13.79 -25.90 -11.13
N ARG A 196 -14.42 -25.69 -12.27
CA ARG A 196 -15.62 -24.85 -12.34
C ARG A 196 -16.76 -25.72 -11.79
N ASP A 197 -17.24 -25.37 -10.61
CA ASP A 197 -18.51 -25.85 -10.09
C ASP A 197 -19.65 -25.25 -10.91
#